data_87cc02fb2d4e2654845eb94d469fb73a
#
_entry.id   87cc02fb2d4e2654845eb94d469fb73a
#
_cell.length_a   1.000
_cell.length_b   1.000
_cell.length_c   1.000
_cell.angle_alpha   90.00
_cell.angle_beta   90.00
_cell.angle_gamma   90.00
#
_symmetry.space_group_name_H-M   'P 1'
#
loop_
_entity.id
_entity.type
_entity.pdbx_description
1 polymer ?
#
loop_
_entity_poly.entity_id
_entity_poly.type
_entity_poly.pdbx_seq_one_letter_code
_entity_poly.pdbx_strand_id
1 'polypeptide(L)'
;MKLGSTLSPKFFDTYRHLPPSIRAKARDSYRLFAADPASVKFKTIKRLADGNQLCSARVTRDYRVLGVLANDIVIWFWIGSHDNYERLIRELR
;
A
#
# COMPACT_ATOMS: atom_id res chain seq x y z
N MET A 1 4.16 -13.85 13.72
CA MET A 1 3.11 -14.18 12.75
C MET A 1 3.41 -13.49 11.43
N LYS A 2 3.30 -14.19 10.32
CA LYS A 2 3.64 -13.66 9.01
C LYS A 2 2.41 -13.05 8.36
N LEU A 3 2.53 -11.81 7.88
CA LEU A 3 1.46 -11.16 7.13
C LEU A 3 1.42 -11.67 5.70
N GLY A 4 0.21 -11.97 5.21
CA GLY A 4 -0.01 -12.23 3.80
C GLY A 4 -0.16 -10.92 3.03
N SER A 5 -0.11 -11.00 1.72
CA SER A 5 -0.22 -9.82 0.87
C SER A 5 -0.90 -10.19 -0.45
N THR A 6 -1.82 -9.35 -0.90
CA THR A 6 -2.48 -9.54 -2.18
C THR A 6 -2.83 -8.17 -2.76
N LEU A 7 -3.13 -8.15 -4.07
CA LEU A 7 -3.51 -6.94 -4.79
C LEU A 7 -4.99 -7.02 -5.16
N SER A 8 -5.75 -5.97 -4.86
CA SER A 8 -7.12 -5.88 -5.34
C SER A 8 -7.11 -5.40 -6.80
N PRO A 9 -8.12 -5.74 -7.61
CA PRO A 9 -8.19 -5.22 -8.99
C PRO A 9 -8.13 -3.70 -9.05
N LYS A 10 -8.67 -3.02 -8.05
CA LYS A 10 -8.66 -1.56 -7.97
C LYS A 10 -7.26 -0.97 -7.90
N PHE A 11 -6.30 -1.73 -7.37
CA PHE A 11 -4.91 -1.29 -7.31
C PHE A 11 -4.38 -0.90 -8.69
N PHE A 12 -4.75 -1.66 -9.72
CA PHE A 12 -4.22 -1.46 -11.06
C PHE A 12 -4.78 -0.21 -11.73
N ASP A 13 -5.87 0.35 -11.23
CA ASP A 13 -6.41 1.60 -11.77
C ASP A 13 -5.44 2.76 -11.59
N THR A 14 -4.69 2.78 -10.49
CA THR A 14 -3.67 3.80 -10.25
C THR A 14 -2.28 3.34 -10.68
N TYR A 15 -1.98 2.05 -10.52
CA TYR A 15 -0.67 1.50 -10.89
C TYR A 15 -0.34 1.72 -12.36
N ARG A 16 -1.30 1.52 -13.26
CA ARG A 16 -1.07 1.60 -14.70
C ARG A 16 -0.63 2.98 -15.18
N HIS A 17 -0.92 4.03 -14.41
CA HIS A 17 -0.60 5.41 -14.77
C HIS A 17 0.76 5.87 -14.24
N LEU A 18 1.48 5.01 -13.54
CA LEU A 18 2.79 5.36 -12.98
C LEU A 18 3.88 5.29 -14.07
N PRO A 19 4.95 6.09 -13.93
CA PRO A 19 6.13 5.92 -14.78
C PRO A 19 6.68 4.50 -14.70
N PRO A 20 7.25 3.96 -15.79
CA PRO A 20 7.78 2.58 -15.78
C PRO A 20 8.79 2.30 -14.68
N SER A 21 9.66 3.26 -14.36
CA SER A 21 10.64 3.11 -13.29
C SER A 21 9.99 2.93 -11.92
N ILE A 22 8.89 3.65 -11.69
CA ILE A 22 8.15 3.55 -10.42
C ILE A 22 7.38 2.23 -10.37
N ARG A 23 6.81 1.79 -11.50
CA ARG A 23 6.15 0.48 -11.54
C ARG A 23 7.12 -0.65 -11.19
N ALA A 24 8.36 -0.57 -11.70
CA ALA A 24 9.39 -1.56 -11.39
C ALA A 24 9.71 -1.57 -9.90
N LYS A 25 9.88 -0.39 -9.30
CA LYS A 25 10.15 -0.28 -7.86
C LYS A 25 8.98 -0.76 -7.02
N ALA A 26 7.76 -0.53 -7.47
CA ALA A 26 6.56 -1.03 -6.79
C ALA A 26 6.55 -2.57 -6.78
N ARG A 27 6.88 -3.20 -7.91
CA ARG A 27 6.98 -4.66 -7.97
C ARG A 27 8.04 -5.19 -7.02
N ASP A 28 9.20 -4.54 -6.96
CA ASP A 28 10.27 -4.96 -6.06
C ASP A 28 9.84 -4.82 -4.59
N SER A 29 9.21 -3.71 -4.26
CA SER A 29 8.71 -3.48 -2.89
C SER A 29 7.66 -4.51 -2.51
N TYR A 30 6.79 -4.88 -3.45
CA TYR A 30 5.77 -5.89 -3.20
C TYR A 30 6.41 -7.26 -2.88
N ARG A 31 7.43 -7.64 -3.65
CA ARG A 31 8.16 -8.89 -3.40
C ARG A 31 8.85 -8.87 -2.04
N LEU A 32 9.49 -7.75 -1.70
CA LEU A 32 10.13 -7.60 -0.40
C LEU A 32 9.14 -7.70 0.74
N PHE A 33 8.00 -7.03 0.62
CA PHE A 33 6.96 -7.08 1.63
C PHE A 33 6.42 -8.50 1.80
N ALA A 34 6.19 -9.20 0.68
CA ALA A 34 5.67 -10.57 0.72
C ALA A 34 6.67 -11.53 1.39
N ALA A 35 7.96 -11.31 1.18
CA ALA A 35 9.01 -12.12 1.77
C ALA A 35 9.25 -11.78 3.24
N ASP A 36 9.24 -10.47 3.56
CA ASP A 36 9.51 -9.97 4.92
C ASP A 36 8.86 -8.60 5.08
N PRO A 37 7.68 -8.52 5.70
CA PRO A 37 6.98 -7.24 5.89
C PRO A 37 7.82 -6.18 6.61
N ALA A 38 8.78 -6.59 7.44
CA ALA A 38 9.63 -5.64 8.15
C ALA A 38 10.66 -4.96 7.25
N SER A 39 10.88 -5.48 6.04
CA SER A 39 11.86 -4.93 5.10
C SER A 39 11.41 -3.63 4.44
N VAL A 40 10.13 -3.28 4.54
CA VAL A 40 9.59 -2.03 4.00
C VAL A 40 9.00 -1.20 5.12
N LYS A 41 8.90 0.11 4.92
CA LYS A 41 8.30 1.00 5.92
C LYS A 41 6.79 0.87 5.84
N PHE A 42 6.26 -0.03 6.63
CA PHE A 42 4.84 -0.35 6.74
C PHE A 42 4.28 0.23 8.03
N LYS A 43 3.10 0.83 7.96
CA LYS A 43 2.44 1.34 9.15
C LYS A 43 0.92 1.25 9.02
N THR A 44 0.24 1.10 10.16
CA THR A 44 -1.20 1.21 10.23
C THR A 44 -1.56 2.68 10.46
N ILE A 45 -2.61 3.14 9.78
CA ILE A 45 -3.01 4.54 9.83
C ILE A 45 -4.19 4.73 10.77
N LYS A 46 -5.25 3.93 10.59
CA LYS A 46 -6.45 4.03 11.42
C LYS A 46 -7.26 2.75 11.31
N ARG A 47 -8.13 2.53 12.30
CA ARG A 47 -9.09 1.44 12.26
C ARG A 47 -10.32 1.88 11.46
N LEU A 48 -10.80 1.01 10.59
CA LEU A 48 -11.98 1.25 9.78
C LEU A 48 -13.24 0.81 10.52
N ALA A 49 -14.41 1.22 10.00
CA ALA A 49 -15.69 0.93 10.63
C ALA A 49 -15.96 -0.58 10.79
N ASP A 50 -15.43 -1.42 9.88
CA ASP A 50 -15.59 -2.86 9.92
C ASP A 50 -14.59 -3.58 10.82
N GLY A 51 -13.73 -2.81 11.52
CA GLY A 51 -12.72 -3.37 12.41
C GLY A 51 -11.38 -3.65 11.75
N ASN A 52 -11.30 -3.63 10.42
CA ASN A 52 -10.04 -3.76 9.71
C ASN A 52 -9.22 -2.48 9.84
N GLN A 53 -7.97 -2.51 9.39
CA GLN A 53 -7.08 -1.36 9.54
C GLN A 53 -6.62 -0.84 8.19
N LEU A 54 -6.71 0.48 8.00
CA LEU A 54 -6.10 1.14 6.87
C LEU A 54 -4.60 1.20 7.12
N CYS A 55 -3.80 0.81 6.14
CA CYS A 55 -2.35 0.78 6.28
C CYS A 55 -1.67 1.32 5.03
N SER A 56 -0.41 1.67 5.18
CA SER A 56 0.39 2.18 4.08
C SER A 56 1.80 1.63 4.13
N ALA A 57 2.46 1.68 2.99
CA ALA A 57 3.87 1.36 2.90
C ALA A 57 4.55 2.32 1.93
N ARG A 58 5.85 2.52 2.16
CA ARG A 58 6.67 3.38 1.31
C ARG A 58 7.24 2.56 0.17
N VAL A 59 7.03 3.01 -1.06
CA VAL A 59 7.63 2.41 -2.25
C VAL A 59 8.97 3.08 -2.55
N THR A 60 8.93 4.40 -2.65
CA THR A 60 10.11 5.24 -2.76
C THR A 60 9.88 6.47 -1.89
N ARG A 61 10.85 7.36 -1.87
CA ARG A 61 10.71 8.62 -1.14
C ARG A 61 9.41 9.37 -1.51
N ASP A 62 9.04 9.33 -2.80
CA ASP A 62 7.95 10.14 -3.32
C ASP A 62 6.67 9.34 -3.62
N TYR A 63 6.66 8.03 -3.38
CA TYR A 63 5.51 7.18 -3.70
C TYR A 63 5.12 6.29 -2.54
N ARG A 64 3.80 6.11 -2.38
CA ARG A 64 3.20 5.33 -1.29
C ARG A 64 2.13 4.39 -1.83
N VAL A 65 1.89 3.31 -1.09
CA VAL A 65 0.77 2.39 -1.35
C VAL A 65 -0.17 2.41 -0.15
N LEU A 66 -1.45 2.19 -0.41
CA LEU A 66 -2.47 2.03 0.62
C LEU A 66 -3.09 0.65 0.52
N GLY A 67 -3.36 0.07 1.66
CA GLY A 67 -4.02 -1.23 1.75
C GLY A 67 -4.91 -1.32 2.96
N VAL A 68 -5.62 -2.43 3.05
CA VAL A 68 -6.45 -2.78 4.20
C VAL A 68 -5.88 -4.06 4.81
N LEU A 69 -5.58 -4.01 6.10
CA LEU A 69 -5.14 -5.21 6.83
C LEU A 69 -6.37 -5.88 7.42
N ALA A 70 -6.65 -7.09 6.96
CA ALA A 70 -7.78 -7.91 7.38
C ALA A 70 -7.29 -9.33 7.61
N ASN A 71 -7.47 -9.84 8.83
CA ASN A 71 -7.10 -11.23 9.19
C ASN A 71 -5.67 -11.59 8.77
N ASP A 72 -4.72 -10.72 9.09
CA ASP A 72 -3.30 -10.90 8.79
C ASP A 72 -2.96 -10.91 7.29
N ILE A 73 -3.86 -10.40 6.46
CA ILE A 73 -3.61 -10.23 5.03
C ILE A 73 -3.78 -8.76 4.69
N VAL A 74 -2.77 -8.19 4.00
CA VAL A 74 -2.85 -6.83 3.50
C VAL A 74 -3.37 -6.88 2.07
N ILE A 75 -4.47 -6.19 1.82
CA ILE A 75 -5.07 -6.08 0.49
C ILE A 75 -4.75 -4.68 -0.03
N TRP A 76 -3.80 -4.59 -0.95
CA TRP A 76 -3.40 -3.29 -1.51
C TRP A 76 -4.41 -2.84 -2.55
N PHE A 77 -4.83 -1.57 -2.48
CA PHE A 77 -5.87 -1.05 -3.37
C PHE A 77 -5.51 0.27 -4.06
N TRP A 78 -4.37 0.89 -3.71
CA TRP A 78 -4.02 2.20 -4.27
C TRP A 78 -2.51 2.40 -4.20
N ILE A 79 -1.97 3.10 -5.23
CA ILE A 79 -0.58 3.53 -5.25
C ILE A 79 -0.52 4.90 -5.93
N GLY A 80 0.30 5.80 -5.41
CA GLY A 80 0.44 7.13 -5.98
C GLY A 80 1.52 7.95 -5.31
N SER A 81 1.62 9.20 -5.72
CA SER A 81 2.61 10.12 -5.19
C SER A 81 2.32 10.45 -3.72
N HIS A 82 3.36 10.90 -3.02
CA HIS A 82 3.23 11.33 -1.63
C HIS A 82 2.17 12.43 -1.47
N ASP A 83 2.12 13.38 -2.39
CA ASP A 83 1.15 14.47 -2.33
C ASP A 83 -0.28 13.96 -2.48
N ASN A 84 -0.51 13.08 -3.44
CA ASN A 84 -1.83 12.46 -3.62
C ASN A 84 -2.19 11.57 -2.43
N TYR A 85 -1.20 10.88 -1.86
CA TYR A 85 -1.37 10.08 -0.66
C TYR A 85 -1.86 10.95 0.51
N GLU A 86 -1.20 12.08 0.76
CA GLU A 86 -1.58 12.98 1.84
C GLU A 86 -3.00 13.52 1.66
N ARG A 87 -3.37 13.88 0.43
CA ARG A 87 -4.71 14.35 0.11
C ARG A 87 -5.76 13.27 0.38
N LEU A 88 -5.48 12.05 -0.07
CA LEU A 88 -6.41 10.93 0.11
C LEU A 88 -6.60 10.59 1.58
N ILE A 89 -5.53 10.59 2.36
CA ILE A 89 -5.60 10.32 3.80
C ILE A 89 -6.49 11.37 4.49
N ARG A 90 -6.39 12.63 4.11
CA ARG A 90 -7.23 13.69 4.69
C ARG A 90 -8.71 13.47 4.36
N GLU A 91 -9.01 12.98 3.14
CA GLU A 91 -10.38 12.70 2.74
C GLU A 91 -10.96 11.50 3.48
N LEU A 92 -10.12 10.54 3.87
CA LEU A 92 -10.56 9.31 4.54
C LEU A 92 -10.74 9.47 6.06
N ARG A 93 -10.45 10.62 6.59
CA ARG A 93 -10.62 10.88 8.03
C ARG A 93 -12.09 11.12 8.43
#